data_457f3681b491abbf8d615d37f057b573
#
_entry.id   457f3681b491abbf8d615d37f057b573
#
_cell.length_a   1.000
_cell.length_b   1.000
_cell.length_c   1.000
_cell.angle_alpha   90.00
_cell.angle_beta   90.00
_cell.angle_gamma   90.00
#
_symmetry.space_group_name_H-M   'P 1'
#
loop_
_entity.id
_entity.type
_entity.pdbx_description
1 polymer ?
#
loop_
_entity_poly.entity_id
_entity_poly.type
_entity_poly.pdbx_seq_one_letter_code
_entity_poly.pdbx_strand_id
1 'polypeptide(L)'
;PVVFAAKSCNIPVIIHESDMTPGLANKLELPKASRVCCNFPETKDMFPEGKAVVTGTPIRKELFNGNAVDAINCGFTDNKPVILIVGGSSGSAVINKAIRENIDKLLERFNVIHLCGKGNLDHSLDNKSGYVQYEYIKKELSSMLALADLVISRAGANAICELLALRKPNILIPLSAAASRGDQILNAESFKKSGYSYVIKEEELSSETLFAAIDDVYNNKQTYIETMEKSNLTDSTSIIIGMIEELVNNK
;
A
#
# COMPACT_ATOMS: atom_id res chain seq x y z
N PRO A 1 -4.07 5.95 -27.04
CA PRO A 1 -4.93 6.64 -28.04
C PRO A 1 -5.52 7.95 -27.51
N VAL A 2 -6.10 7.94 -26.30
CA VAL A 2 -6.80 9.11 -25.73
C VAL A 2 -5.89 10.34 -25.59
N VAL A 3 -4.68 10.19 -25.05
CA VAL A 3 -3.69 11.27 -24.87
C VAL A 3 -3.28 11.90 -26.20
N PHE A 4 -3.12 11.10 -27.24
CA PHE A 4 -2.78 11.58 -28.59
C PHE A 4 -3.95 12.37 -29.22
N ALA A 5 -5.18 11.87 -29.06
CA ALA A 5 -6.37 12.56 -29.54
C ALA A 5 -6.59 13.91 -28.80
N ALA A 6 -6.46 13.92 -27.47
CA ALA A 6 -6.55 15.13 -26.66
C ALA A 6 -5.52 16.19 -27.13
N LYS A 7 -4.26 15.77 -27.36
CA LYS A 7 -3.23 16.68 -27.89
C LYS A 7 -3.58 17.23 -29.28
N SER A 8 -4.15 16.41 -30.17
CA SER A 8 -4.61 16.87 -31.50
C SER A 8 -5.73 17.89 -31.41
N CYS A 9 -6.53 17.86 -30.36
CA CYS A 9 -7.59 18.82 -30.08
C CYS A 9 -7.11 20.01 -29.20
N ASN A 10 -5.80 20.15 -28.95
CA ASN A 10 -5.21 21.16 -28.05
C ASN A 10 -5.78 21.12 -26.63
N ILE A 11 -6.18 19.92 -26.16
CA ILE A 11 -6.63 19.70 -24.79
C ILE A 11 -5.39 19.40 -23.93
N PRO A 12 -5.14 20.14 -22.83
CA PRO A 12 -4.08 19.80 -21.88
C PRO A 12 -4.28 18.43 -21.28
N VAL A 13 -3.19 17.71 -21.04
CA VAL A 13 -3.21 16.36 -20.51
C VAL A 13 -2.33 16.25 -19.29
N ILE A 14 -2.84 15.71 -18.21
CA ILE A 14 -2.08 15.27 -17.05
C ILE A 14 -2.02 13.75 -17.09
N ILE A 15 -0.83 13.18 -16.95
CA ILE A 15 -0.63 11.73 -16.76
C ILE A 15 -0.14 11.47 -15.34
N HIS A 16 -0.36 10.25 -14.84
CA HIS A 16 0.06 9.87 -13.50
C HIS A 16 0.91 8.59 -13.54
N GLU A 17 2.10 8.66 -12.93
CA GLU A 17 2.97 7.52 -12.71
C GLU A 17 2.85 7.07 -11.27
N SER A 18 2.35 5.85 -11.07
CA SER A 18 2.11 5.30 -9.74
C SER A 18 3.32 4.57 -9.17
N ASP A 19 4.09 3.89 -10.02
CA ASP A 19 5.25 3.11 -9.60
C ASP A 19 6.52 3.96 -9.58
N MET A 20 7.57 3.43 -8.93
CA MET A 20 8.87 4.09 -8.81
C MET A 20 9.51 4.36 -10.18
N THR A 21 9.31 3.45 -11.15
CA THR A 21 9.87 3.60 -12.50
C THR A 21 8.79 3.83 -13.54
N PRO A 22 8.97 4.81 -14.45
CA PRO A 22 7.98 5.11 -15.47
C PRO A 22 7.68 3.91 -16.37
N GLY A 23 6.40 3.53 -16.42
CA GLY A 23 5.91 2.49 -17.31
C GLY A 23 5.98 2.89 -18.79
N LEU A 24 5.91 1.89 -19.69
CA LEU A 24 5.98 2.11 -21.13
C LEU A 24 4.89 3.08 -21.63
N ALA A 25 3.67 2.97 -21.10
CA ALA A 25 2.56 3.85 -21.46
C ALA A 25 2.91 5.32 -21.17
N ASN A 26 3.35 5.62 -19.95
CA ASN A 26 3.74 6.98 -19.55
C ASN A 26 4.94 7.49 -20.34
N LYS A 27 5.92 6.64 -20.66
CA LYS A 27 7.06 7.02 -21.54
C LYS A 27 6.59 7.45 -22.94
N LEU A 28 5.63 6.74 -23.53
CA LEU A 28 5.07 7.06 -24.84
C LEU A 28 4.18 8.31 -24.81
N GLU A 29 3.49 8.56 -23.71
CA GLU A 29 2.55 9.67 -23.54
C GLU A 29 3.26 10.96 -23.09
N LEU A 30 4.42 10.85 -22.46
CA LEU A 30 5.21 11.97 -21.92
C LEU A 30 5.40 13.15 -22.90
N PRO A 31 5.71 12.96 -24.20
CA PRO A 31 5.87 14.07 -25.14
C PRO A 31 4.57 14.86 -25.37
N LYS A 32 3.42 14.25 -25.10
CA LYS A 32 2.09 14.82 -25.30
C LYS A 32 1.45 15.36 -24.01
N ALA A 33 1.95 14.93 -22.86
CA ALA A 33 1.46 15.39 -21.57
C ALA A 33 1.91 16.82 -21.25
N SER A 34 1.02 17.60 -20.67
CA SER A 34 1.31 18.94 -20.14
C SER A 34 2.01 18.87 -18.79
N ARG A 35 1.59 17.94 -17.94
CA ARG A 35 2.15 17.67 -16.61
C ARG A 35 2.15 16.17 -16.34
N VAL A 36 3.04 15.76 -15.44
CA VAL A 36 3.13 14.38 -14.92
C VAL A 36 2.99 14.43 -13.41
N CYS A 37 2.03 13.69 -12.86
CA CYS A 37 1.96 13.41 -11.43
C CYS A 37 2.76 12.15 -11.14
N CYS A 38 3.44 12.07 -10.01
CA CYS A 38 4.13 10.86 -9.57
C CYS A 38 4.01 10.66 -8.05
N ASN A 39 4.12 9.39 -7.64
CA ASN A 39 4.01 9.03 -6.22
C ASN A 39 5.33 9.22 -5.47
N PHE A 40 6.45 9.01 -6.14
CA PHE A 40 7.76 8.95 -5.50
C PHE A 40 8.62 10.17 -5.90
N PRO A 41 9.36 10.76 -4.94
CA PRO A 41 10.29 11.84 -5.24
C PRO A 41 11.32 11.45 -6.31
N GLU A 42 11.84 10.22 -6.23
CA GLU A 42 12.84 9.69 -7.15
C GLU A 42 12.32 9.58 -8.58
N THR A 43 11.01 9.32 -8.75
CA THR A 43 10.38 9.25 -10.08
C THR A 43 10.34 10.61 -10.77
N LYS A 44 10.23 11.70 -10.00
CA LYS A 44 10.24 13.07 -10.54
C LYS A 44 11.50 13.33 -11.37
N ASP A 45 12.66 12.88 -10.88
CA ASP A 45 13.96 13.12 -11.52
C ASP A 45 14.15 12.31 -12.82
N MET A 46 13.27 11.35 -13.10
CA MET A 46 13.25 10.58 -14.36
C MET A 46 12.49 11.29 -15.48
N PHE A 47 11.86 12.44 -15.19
CA PHE A 47 11.12 13.24 -16.16
C PHE A 47 11.84 14.56 -16.45
N PRO A 48 11.56 15.23 -17.60
CA PRO A 48 12.11 16.54 -17.89
C PRO A 48 11.79 17.56 -16.79
N GLU A 49 12.75 18.46 -16.52
CA GLU A 49 12.61 19.49 -15.50
C GLU A 49 11.32 20.32 -15.67
N GLY A 50 10.66 20.61 -14.57
CA GLY A 50 9.40 21.38 -14.53
C GLY A 50 8.17 20.64 -15.03
N LYS A 51 8.29 19.39 -15.52
CA LYS A 51 7.17 18.63 -16.06
C LYS A 51 6.50 17.73 -15.03
N ALA A 52 7.27 17.16 -14.11
CA ALA A 52 6.77 16.24 -13.08
C ALA A 52 6.58 16.92 -11.72
N VAL A 53 5.51 16.55 -11.04
CA VAL A 53 5.16 16.99 -9.69
C VAL A 53 4.93 15.75 -8.83
N VAL A 54 5.56 15.69 -7.66
CA VAL A 54 5.30 14.64 -6.67
C VAL A 54 3.99 14.97 -5.98
N THR A 55 2.94 14.22 -6.33
CA THR A 55 1.59 14.44 -5.80
C THR A 55 1.17 13.36 -4.82
N GLY A 56 1.81 12.19 -4.87
CA GLY A 56 1.24 10.98 -4.30
C GLY A 56 0.05 10.49 -5.11
N THR A 57 -0.64 9.48 -4.57
CA THR A 57 -1.86 8.88 -5.15
C THR A 57 -3.11 9.44 -4.45
N PRO A 58 -4.18 9.81 -5.18
CA PRO A 58 -5.46 10.13 -4.58
C PRO A 58 -6.01 8.95 -3.78
N ILE A 59 -6.22 9.17 -2.49
CA ILE A 59 -6.73 8.13 -1.59
C ILE A 59 -8.24 8.22 -1.47
N ARG A 60 -8.90 7.08 -1.52
CA ARG A 60 -10.36 6.98 -1.39
C ARG A 60 -10.80 7.48 -0.01
N LYS A 61 -11.74 8.44 0.02
CA LYS A 61 -12.21 9.04 1.28
C LYS A 61 -12.82 8.00 2.24
N GLU A 62 -13.42 6.94 1.71
CA GLU A 62 -14.01 5.86 2.49
C GLU A 62 -13.00 5.15 3.41
N LEU A 63 -11.71 5.14 3.04
CA LEU A 63 -10.67 4.53 3.86
C LEU A 63 -10.41 5.29 5.17
N PHE A 64 -10.67 6.59 5.21
CA PHE A 64 -10.53 7.40 6.43
C PHE A 64 -11.74 7.29 7.37
N ASN A 65 -12.86 6.73 6.90
CA ASN A 65 -14.10 6.62 7.66
C ASN A 65 -14.23 5.27 8.38
N GLY A 66 -13.15 4.49 8.46
CA GLY A 66 -13.14 3.21 9.16
C GLY A 66 -13.37 3.40 10.66
N ASN A 67 -14.22 2.54 11.23
CA ASN A 67 -14.48 2.50 12.66
C ASN A 67 -14.02 1.14 13.22
N ALA A 68 -13.04 1.15 14.12
CA ALA A 68 -12.53 -0.07 14.75
C ALA A 68 -13.64 -0.88 15.47
N VAL A 69 -14.66 -0.22 15.99
CA VAL A 69 -15.80 -0.86 16.66
C VAL A 69 -16.61 -1.72 15.68
N ASP A 70 -16.76 -1.30 14.42
CA ASP A 70 -17.48 -2.07 13.41
C ASP A 70 -16.70 -3.33 12.97
N ALA A 71 -15.39 -3.32 13.17
CA ALA A 71 -14.53 -4.46 12.89
C ALA A 71 -14.48 -5.50 14.05
N ILE A 72 -15.02 -5.18 15.23
CA ILE A 72 -15.12 -6.12 16.38
C ILE A 72 -15.98 -7.35 16.04
N ASN A 73 -16.84 -7.27 15.02
CA ASN A 73 -17.56 -8.44 14.47
C ASN A 73 -16.62 -9.52 13.88
N CYS A 74 -15.30 -9.32 13.89
CA CYS A 74 -14.32 -10.38 13.61
C CYS A 74 -14.29 -11.50 14.67
N GLY A 75 -15.06 -11.36 15.78
CA GLY A 75 -15.20 -12.42 16.79
C GLY A 75 -14.01 -12.49 17.77
N PHE A 76 -13.17 -11.46 17.85
CA PHE A 76 -12.11 -11.39 18.84
C PHE A 76 -12.71 -11.14 20.24
N THR A 77 -12.30 -11.95 21.21
CA THR A 77 -12.83 -11.92 22.57
C THR A 77 -11.85 -11.36 23.60
N ASP A 78 -10.64 -11.02 23.15
CA ASP A 78 -9.58 -10.45 23.98
C ASP A 78 -9.09 -9.09 23.42
N ASN A 79 -8.26 -8.41 24.22
CA ASN A 79 -7.71 -7.09 23.85
C ASN A 79 -6.31 -7.16 23.24
N LYS A 80 -5.93 -8.28 22.63
CA LYS A 80 -4.64 -8.38 21.95
C LYS A 80 -4.59 -7.41 20.76
N PRO A 81 -3.41 -6.84 20.47
CA PRO A 81 -3.23 -6.04 19.28
C PRO A 81 -3.51 -6.84 18.01
N VAL A 82 -3.90 -6.16 16.94
CA VAL A 82 -4.36 -6.80 15.70
C VAL A 82 -3.34 -6.63 14.59
N ILE A 83 -2.97 -7.73 13.96
CA ILE A 83 -2.21 -7.74 12.69
C ILE A 83 -3.19 -7.99 11.54
N LEU A 84 -3.22 -7.06 10.58
CA LEU A 84 -3.93 -7.24 9.32
C LEU A 84 -2.96 -7.68 8.23
N ILE A 85 -3.26 -8.78 7.55
CA ILE A 85 -2.44 -9.33 6.47
C ILE A 85 -3.16 -9.16 5.14
N VAL A 86 -2.51 -8.52 4.15
CA VAL A 86 -3.07 -8.21 2.84
C VAL A 86 -2.13 -8.69 1.73
N GLY A 87 -2.41 -9.85 1.16
CA GLY A 87 -1.61 -10.42 0.08
C GLY A 87 -1.83 -9.80 -1.32
N GLY A 88 -2.69 -8.76 -1.41
CA GLY A 88 -3.21 -8.23 -2.68
C GLY A 88 -4.53 -8.89 -3.10
N SER A 89 -5.12 -8.44 -4.23
CA SER A 89 -6.44 -8.91 -4.68
C SER A 89 -6.50 -10.40 -5.02
N SER A 90 -5.42 -10.97 -5.51
CA SER A 90 -5.30 -12.41 -5.81
C SER A 90 -4.75 -13.22 -4.64
N GLY A 91 -4.35 -12.55 -3.54
CA GLY A 91 -3.60 -13.16 -2.46
C GLY A 91 -2.14 -13.39 -2.78
N SER A 92 -1.41 -13.94 -1.84
CA SER A 92 0.00 -14.30 -1.98
C SER A 92 0.27 -15.66 -1.34
N ALA A 93 0.56 -16.68 -2.14
CA ALA A 93 0.84 -18.02 -1.63
C ALA A 93 2.02 -18.02 -0.63
N VAL A 94 3.06 -17.21 -0.88
CA VAL A 94 4.24 -17.11 -0.02
C VAL A 94 3.88 -16.49 1.33
N ILE A 95 3.16 -15.36 1.35
CA ILE A 95 2.72 -14.72 2.59
C ILE A 95 1.74 -15.64 3.33
N ASN A 96 0.73 -16.19 2.62
CA ASN A 96 -0.25 -17.09 3.23
C ASN A 96 0.43 -18.28 3.93
N LYS A 97 1.41 -18.90 3.27
CA LYS A 97 2.20 -19.99 3.81
C LYS A 97 2.96 -19.55 5.07
N ALA A 98 3.75 -18.47 4.98
CA ALA A 98 4.55 -17.98 6.11
C ALA A 98 3.70 -17.65 7.34
N ILE A 99 2.52 -17.03 7.14
CA ILE A 99 1.60 -16.71 8.24
C ILE A 99 1.00 -17.99 8.86
N ARG A 100 0.55 -18.93 8.03
CA ARG A 100 -0.09 -20.17 8.53
C ARG A 100 0.88 -21.07 9.26
N GLU A 101 2.10 -21.20 8.79
CA GLU A 101 3.16 -21.97 9.48
C GLU A 101 3.53 -21.38 10.85
N ASN A 102 3.26 -20.08 11.07
CA ASN A 102 3.57 -19.40 12.31
C ASN A 102 2.34 -18.95 13.10
N ILE A 103 1.15 -19.44 12.72
CA ILE A 103 -0.11 -18.90 13.25
C ILE A 103 -0.23 -19.07 14.77
N ASP A 104 0.14 -20.23 15.32
CA ASP A 104 0.04 -20.48 16.76
C ASP A 104 0.90 -19.50 17.56
N LYS A 105 2.12 -19.25 17.12
CA LYS A 105 3.04 -18.31 17.76
C LYS A 105 2.58 -16.85 17.61
N LEU A 106 1.97 -16.49 16.48
CA LEU A 106 1.37 -15.17 16.29
C LEU A 106 0.22 -14.94 17.27
N LEU A 107 -0.65 -15.96 17.44
CA LEU A 107 -1.83 -15.88 18.30
C LEU A 107 -1.53 -15.87 19.80
N GLU A 108 -0.30 -16.16 20.23
CA GLU A 108 0.13 -15.93 21.61
C GLU A 108 0.07 -14.44 21.98
N ARG A 109 0.37 -13.55 21.01
CA ARG A 109 0.55 -12.11 21.23
C ARG A 109 -0.44 -11.21 20.50
N PHE A 110 -1.00 -11.66 19.39
CA PHE A 110 -1.80 -10.86 18.47
C PHE A 110 -3.09 -11.56 18.09
N ASN A 111 -4.10 -10.80 17.73
CA ASN A 111 -5.18 -11.26 16.88
C ASN A 111 -4.82 -11.04 15.41
N VAL A 112 -5.28 -11.91 14.52
CA VAL A 112 -4.87 -11.91 13.12
C VAL A 112 -6.09 -11.86 12.19
N ILE A 113 -6.14 -10.84 11.34
CA ILE A 113 -7.08 -10.75 10.21
C ILE A 113 -6.28 -11.03 8.93
N HIS A 114 -6.68 -12.07 8.19
CA HIS A 114 -5.93 -12.52 7.02
C HIS A 114 -6.75 -12.47 5.74
N LEU A 115 -6.43 -11.53 4.84
CA LEU A 115 -6.99 -11.44 3.50
C LEU A 115 -6.19 -12.33 2.55
N CYS A 116 -6.62 -13.58 2.43
CA CYS A 116 -5.86 -14.65 1.75
C CYS A 116 -5.88 -14.56 0.22
N GLY A 117 -6.87 -13.84 -0.36
CA GLY A 117 -7.17 -13.87 -1.78
C GLY A 117 -8.15 -14.99 -2.17
N LYS A 118 -8.78 -14.81 -3.32
CA LYS A 118 -9.83 -15.72 -3.81
C LYS A 118 -9.34 -17.17 -3.95
N GLY A 119 -10.09 -18.13 -3.41
CA GLY A 119 -9.78 -19.54 -3.46
C GLY A 119 -8.65 -19.99 -2.53
N ASN A 120 -8.21 -19.13 -1.61
CA ASN A 120 -7.07 -19.42 -0.74
C ASN A 120 -7.44 -19.56 0.75
N LEU A 121 -8.72 -19.78 1.08
CA LEU A 121 -9.10 -20.09 2.46
C LEU A 121 -8.52 -21.45 2.89
N ASP A 122 -8.11 -21.53 4.14
CA ASP A 122 -7.66 -22.77 4.76
C ASP A 122 -8.68 -23.18 5.83
N HIS A 123 -9.59 -24.07 5.47
CA HIS A 123 -10.67 -24.52 6.34
C HIS A 123 -10.20 -25.29 7.57
N SER A 124 -8.94 -25.73 7.62
CA SER A 124 -8.37 -26.34 8.83
C SER A 124 -8.16 -25.32 9.97
N LEU A 125 -8.16 -24.03 9.62
CA LEU A 125 -8.01 -22.91 10.57
C LEU A 125 -9.34 -22.21 10.88
N ASP A 126 -10.46 -22.71 10.37
CA ASP A 126 -11.77 -22.17 10.71
C ASP A 126 -12.02 -22.33 12.23
N ASN A 127 -12.64 -21.30 12.82
CA ASN A 127 -12.93 -21.21 14.25
C ASN A 127 -11.69 -21.19 15.19
N LYS A 128 -10.48 -20.94 14.66
CA LYS A 128 -9.31 -20.77 15.49
C LYS A 128 -9.40 -19.44 16.25
N SER A 129 -9.39 -19.50 17.56
CA SER A 129 -9.52 -18.30 18.42
C SER A 129 -8.42 -17.27 18.09
N GLY A 130 -8.81 -16.01 17.89
CA GLY A 130 -7.89 -14.92 17.54
C GLY A 130 -7.49 -14.89 16.07
N TYR A 131 -7.98 -15.80 15.21
CA TYR A 131 -7.70 -15.82 13.77
C TYR A 131 -8.97 -15.76 12.95
N VAL A 132 -9.02 -14.85 11.99
CA VAL A 132 -10.09 -14.77 11.00
C VAL A 132 -9.50 -14.60 9.62
N GLN A 133 -10.05 -15.31 8.63
CA GLN A 133 -9.60 -15.24 7.25
C GLN A 133 -10.74 -14.88 6.31
N TYR A 134 -10.41 -14.13 5.27
CA TYR A 134 -11.34 -13.73 4.20
C TYR A 134 -10.67 -13.87 2.85
N GLU A 135 -11.41 -14.29 1.83
CA GLU A 135 -10.90 -14.24 0.45
C GLU A 135 -10.70 -12.81 -0.02
N TYR A 136 -11.69 -11.97 0.23
CA TYR A 136 -11.71 -10.59 -0.19
C TYR A 136 -12.72 -9.76 0.63
N ILE A 137 -12.37 -8.50 0.89
CA ILE A 137 -13.21 -7.56 1.62
C ILE A 137 -13.25 -6.23 0.86
N LYS A 138 -14.41 -5.59 0.80
CA LYS A 138 -14.59 -4.27 0.18
C LYS A 138 -14.97 -3.20 1.18
N LYS A 139 -16.17 -3.32 1.74
CA LYS A 139 -16.76 -2.28 2.60
C LYS A 139 -16.10 -2.21 3.97
N GLU A 140 -15.75 -3.34 4.52
CA GLU A 140 -15.22 -3.48 5.87
C GLU A 140 -13.70 -3.20 5.94
N LEU A 141 -13.02 -3.05 4.78
CA LEU A 141 -11.57 -2.86 4.74
C LEU A 141 -11.12 -1.62 5.52
N SER A 142 -11.87 -0.52 5.44
CA SER A 142 -11.57 0.70 6.20
C SER A 142 -11.61 0.46 7.70
N SER A 143 -12.62 -0.28 8.19
CA SER A 143 -12.76 -0.61 9.61
C SER A 143 -11.68 -1.60 10.08
N MET A 144 -11.29 -2.56 9.23
CA MET A 144 -10.17 -3.46 9.55
C MET A 144 -8.83 -2.73 9.58
N LEU A 145 -8.61 -1.79 8.65
CA LEU A 145 -7.44 -0.92 8.69
C LEU A 145 -7.47 -0.01 9.94
N ALA A 146 -8.62 0.50 10.34
CA ALA A 146 -8.74 1.29 11.58
C ALA A 146 -8.39 0.44 12.81
N LEU A 147 -8.87 -0.81 12.89
CA LEU A 147 -8.59 -1.74 13.98
C LEU A 147 -7.14 -2.21 14.04
N ALA A 148 -6.47 -2.36 12.88
CA ALA A 148 -5.13 -2.91 12.80
C ALA A 148 -4.08 -2.03 13.51
N ASP A 149 -3.29 -2.63 14.40
CA ASP A 149 -2.08 -2.03 14.98
C ASP A 149 -0.87 -2.13 14.04
N LEU A 150 -0.83 -3.18 13.23
CA LEU A 150 0.23 -3.49 12.28
C LEU A 150 -0.36 -4.09 11.00
N VAL A 151 0.18 -3.71 9.85
CA VAL A 151 -0.23 -4.29 8.56
C VAL A 151 0.95 -5.01 7.90
N ILE A 152 0.75 -6.24 7.43
CA ILE A 152 1.69 -6.97 6.58
C ILE A 152 1.11 -6.97 5.17
N SER A 153 1.84 -6.42 4.18
CA SER A 153 1.30 -6.23 2.83
C SER A 153 2.32 -6.46 1.73
N ARG A 154 1.83 -6.67 0.52
CA ARG A 154 2.62 -6.47 -0.71
C ARG A 154 2.91 -4.98 -0.91
N ALA A 155 3.92 -4.66 -1.74
CA ALA A 155 4.35 -3.28 -1.99
C ALA A 155 3.83 -2.70 -3.32
N GLY A 156 2.55 -2.97 -3.63
CA GLY A 156 1.89 -2.29 -4.75
C GLY A 156 1.72 -0.80 -4.46
N ALA A 157 2.00 0.07 -5.43
CA ALA A 157 2.05 1.52 -5.24
C ALA A 157 0.81 2.10 -4.54
N ASN A 158 -0.40 1.70 -4.97
CA ASN A 158 -1.63 2.19 -4.35
C ASN A 158 -1.76 1.74 -2.88
N ALA A 159 -1.46 0.47 -2.59
CA ALA A 159 -1.59 -0.08 -1.24
C ALA A 159 -0.65 0.62 -0.25
N ILE A 160 0.62 0.83 -0.63
CA ILE A 160 1.58 1.50 0.26
C ILE A 160 1.24 2.98 0.45
N CYS A 161 0.72 3.67 -0.57
CA CYS A 161 0.22 5.05 -0.44
C CYS A 161 -1.03 5.12 0.48
N GLU A 162 -1.93 4.13 0.42
CA GLU A 162 -3.06 4.02 1.35
C GLU A 162 -2.57 3.83 2.79
N LEU A 163 -1.56 2.95 3.03
CA LEU A 163 -0.97 2.76 4.36
C LEU A 163 -0.28 4.02 4.88
N LEU A 164 0.44 4.75 4.02
CA LEU A 164 1.07 6.03 4.36
C LEU A 164 0.02 7.06 4.78
N ALA A 165 -1.04 7.23 3.98
CA ALA A 165 -2.10 8.20 4.26
C ALA A 165 -2.88 7.89 5.54
N LEU A 166 -3.06 6.60 5.85
CA LEU A 166 -3.68 6.11 7.08
C LEU A 166 -2.69 6.01 8.26
N ARG A 167 -1.41 6.32 8.03
CA ARG A 167 -0.33 6.23 9.05
C ARG A 167 -0.27 4.87 9.72
N LYS A 168 -0.43 3.80 8.94
CA LYS A 168 -0.43 2.43 9.46
C LYS A 168 0.99 1.86 9.52
N PRO A 169 1.52 1.54 10.72
CA PRO A 169 2.76 0.81 10.86
C PRO A 169 2.71 -0.46 10.02
N ASN A 170 3.73 -0.71 9.20
CA ASN A 170 3.62 -1.78 8.23
C ASN A 170 4.93 -2.48 7.89
N ILE A 171 4.79 -3.75 7.51
CA ILE A 171 5.84 -4.59 6.95
C ILE A 171 5.48 -4.86 5.49
N LEU A 172 6.36 -4.49 4.57
CA LEU A 172 6.19 -4.75 3.15
C LEU A 172 6.98 -5.98 2.73
N ILE A 173 6.29 -6.89 2.04
CA ILE A 173 6.90 -8.06 1.41
C ILE A 173 6.66 -7.91 -0.10
N PRO A 174 7.57 -7.22 -0.83
CA PRO A 174 7.42 -6.99 -2.25
C PRO A 174 7.40 -8.30 -3.04
N LEU A 175 6.69 -8.31 -4.16
CA LEU A 175 6.72 -9.40 -5.10
C LEU A 175 8.13 -9.54 -5.68
N SER A 176 8.67 -10.76 -5.74
CA SER A 176 10.03 -11.01 -6.21
C SER A 176 10.26 -10.57 -7.66
N ALA A 177 11.51 -10.30 -8.01
CA ALA A 177 11.90 -9.96 -9.38
C ALA A 177 11.63 -11.10 -10.38
N ALA A 178 11.61 -12.34 -9.91
CA ALA A 178 11.27 -13.51 -10.73
C ALA A 178 9.78 -13.54 -11.13
N ALA A 179 8.91 -12.97 -10.29
CA ALA A 179 7.46 -12.96 -10.50
C ALA A 179 6.91 -11.61 -11.03
N SER A 180 7.76 -10.58 -11.14
CA SER A 180 7.36 -9.23 -11.56
C SER A 180 8.49 -8.52 -12.30
N ARG A 181 8.22 -7.28 -12.78
CA ARG A 181 9.26 -6.39 -13.33
C ARG A 181 10.12 -5.71 -12.26
N GLY A 182 9.91 -6.02 -10.98
CA GLY A 182 10.65 -5.44 -9.87
C GLY A 182 10.09 -4.10 -9.36
N ASP A 183 8.99 -3.61 -9.90
CA ASP A 183 8.38 -2.33 -9.49
C ASP A 183 8.08 -2.31 -7.98
N GLN A 184 7.52 -3.40 -7.42
CA GLN A 184 7.23 -3.49 -5.99
C GLN A 184 8.49 -3.45 -5.12
N ILE A 185 9.60 -4.00 -5.59
CA ILE A 185 10.88 -3.96 -4.85
C ILE A 185 11.35 -2.52 -4.73
N LEU A 186 11.32 -1.76 -5.83
CA LEU A 186 11.72 -0.36 -5.84
C LEU A 186 10.76 0.51 -4.99
N ASN A 187 9.45 0.28 -5.09
CA ASN A 187 8.45 0.94 -4.27
C ASN A 187 8.73 0.72 -2.77
N ALA A 188 8.98 -0.54 -2.37
CA ALA A 188 9.29 -0.90 -0.99
C ALA A 188 10.59 -0.26 -0.49
N GLU A 189 11.64 -0.26 -1.30
CA GLU A 189 12.94 0.35 -0.93
C GLU A 189 12.82 1.86 -0.74
N SER A 190 12.02 2.58 -1.56
CA SER A 190 11.75 4.00 -1.35
C SER A 190 11.04 4.26 -0.01
N PHE A 191 10.05 3.43 0.34
CA PHE A 191 9.33 3.54 1.61
C PHE A 191 10.22 3.19 2.81
N LYS A 192 11.08 2.18 2.69
CA LYS A 192 12.10 1.84 3.69
C LYS A 192 13.07 2.99 3.92
N LYS A 193 13.60 3.58 2.84
CA LYS A 193 14.52 4.72 2.90
C LYS A 193 13.88 5.94 3.56
N SER A 194 12.58 6.15 3.34
CA SER A 194 11.80 7.21 3.96
C SER A 194 11.42 6.93 5.43
N GLY A 195 11.69 5.73 5.94
CA GLY A 195 11.32 5.32 7.29
C GLY A 195 9.82 5.04 7.50
N TYR A 196 9.06 4.82 6.41
CA TYR A 196 7.63 4.56 6.49
C TYR A 196 7.30 3.09 6.72
N SER A 197 8.21 2.17 6.34
CA SER A 197 7.94 0.74 6.34
C SER A 197 9.16 -0.08 6.71
N TYR A 198 8.94 -1.21 7.37
CA TYR A 198 9.91 -2.30 7.40
C TYR A 198 9.76 -3.13 6.12
N VAL A 199 10.87 -3.63 5.55
CA VAL A 199 10.84 -4.40 4.30
C VAL A 199 11.55 -5.73 4.49
N ILE A 200 10.85 -6.82 4.13
CA ILE A 200 11.42 -8.16 4.01
C ILE A 200 11.34 -8.57 2.54
N LYS A 201 12.46 -8.90 1.91
CA LYS A 201 12.42 -9.47 0.56
C LYS A 201 11.75 -10.84 0.60
N GLU A 202 11.00 -11.18 -0.44
CA GLU A 202 10.26 -12.45 -0.48
C GLU A 202 11.19 -13.66 -0.29
N GLU A 203 12.39 -13.58 -0.82
CA GLU A 203 13.42 -14.61 -0.73
C GLU A 203 14.04 -14.75 0.68
N GLU A 204 13.91 -13.71 1.49
CA GLU A 204 14.43 -13.66 2.88
C GLU A 204 13.34 -13.95 3.92
N LEU A 205 12.09 -14.22 3.47
CA LEU A 205 10.96 -14.45 4.37
C LEU A 205 11.10 -15.80 5.06
N SER A 206 11.33 -15.76 6.35
CA SER A 206 11.39 -16.91 7.27
C SER A 206 10.64 -16.60 8.55
N SER A 207 10.47 -17.57 9.43
CA SER A 207 9.90 -17.34 10.78
C SER A 207 10.72 -16.28 11.54
N GLU A 208 12.05 -16.37 11.50
CA GLU A 208 12.95 -15.47 12.22
C GLU A 208 12.81 -14.03 11.71
N THR A 209 12.88 -13.83 10.38
CA THR A 209 12.79 -12.49 9.78
C THR A 209 11.40 -11.89 9.95
N LEU A 210 10.34 -12.72 9.89
CA LEU A 210 8.96 -12.29 10.12
C LEU A 210 8.78 -11.77 11.56
N PHE A 211 9.19 -12.54 12.58
CA PHE A 211 9.03 -12.11 13.97
C PHE A 211 9.94 -10.93 14.32
N ALA A 212 11.18 -10.89 13.80
CA ALA A 212 12.05 -9.74 13.97
C ALA A 212 11.42 -8.45 13.42
N ALA A 213 10.80 -8.50 12.24
CA ALA A 213 10.10 -7.38 11.66
C ALA A 213 8.84 -6.97 12.46
N ILE A 214 8.06 -7.95 12.93
CA ILE A 214 6.89 -7.70 13.79
C ILE A 214 7.31 -7.01 15.08
N ASP A 215 8.36 -7.50 15.72
CA ASP A 215 8.89 -6.92 16.96
C ASP A 215 9.41 -5.50 16.75
N ASP A 216 10.17 -5.26 15.67
CA ASP A 216 10.66 -3.92 15.34
C ASP A 216 9.49 -2.94 15.13
N VAL A 217 8.58 -3.25 14.19
CA VAL A 217 7.49 -2.32 13.82
C VAL A 217 6.51 -2.12 14.97
N TYR A 218 6.17 -3.18 15.72
CA TYR A 218 5.22 -3.07 16.83
C TYR A 218 5.79 -2.27 17.99
N ASN A 219 7.04 -2.52 18.37
CA ASN A 219 7.69 -1.81 19.49
C ASN A 219 8.00 -0.35 19.15
N ASN A 220 8.26 -0.06 17.87
CA ASN A 220 8.58 1.29 17.38
C ASN A 220 7.42 1.95 16.63
N LYS A 221 6.18 1.45 16.78
CA LYS A 221 5.02 1.90 16.00
C LYS A 221 4.82 3.42 16.01
N GLN A 222 5.06 4.05 17.16
CA GLN A 222 4.91 5.50 17.28
C GLN A 222 5.92 6.25 16.39
N THR A 223 7.16 5.79 16.30
CA THR A 223 8.20 6.37 15.42
C THR A 223 7.80 6.27 13.94
N TYR A 224 7.23 5.12 13.53
CA TYR A 224 6.70 4.97 12.16
C TYR A 224 5.56 5.95 11.88
N ILE A 225 4.61 6.09 12.82
CA ILE A 225 3.48 7.02 12.70
C ILE A 225 3.98 8.46 12.56
N GLU A 226 4.84 8.92 13.47
CA GLU A 226 5.40 10.28 13.45
C GLU A 226 6.21 10.58 12.20
N THR A 227 6.89 9.56 11.64
CA THR A 227 7.61 9.68 10.37
C THR A 227 6.65 9.85 9.20
N MET A 228 5.58 9.04 9.16
CA MET A 228 4.53 9.16 8.14
C MET A 228 3.74 10.48 8.25
N GLU A 229 3.56 11.04 9.45
CA GLU A 229 2.90 12.34 9.67
C GLU A 229 3.64 13.51 9.04
N LYS A 230 4.96 13.42 8.92
CA LYS A 230 5.81 14.43 8.29
C LYS A 230 5.74 14.41 6.77
N SER A 231 5.07 13.39 6.20
CA SER A 231 4.93 13.26 4.74
C SER A 231 3.93 14.29 4.20
N ASN A 232 4.31 14.99 3.14
CA ASN A 232 3.45 15.90 2.39
C ASN A 232 2.59 15.20 1.32
N LEU A 233 2.63 13.84 1.26
CA LEU A 233 1.99 13.06 0.18
C LEU A 233 0.53 12.66 0.50
N THR A 234 -0.09 13.30 1.49
CA THR A 234 -1.42 12.89 1.99
C THR A 234 -2.58 13.64 1.33
N ASP A 235 -2.34 14.77 0.64
CA ASP A 235 -3.38 15.57 -0.01
C ASP A 235 -3.23 15.62 -1.55
N SER A 236 -2.99 14.48 -2.14
CA SER A 236 -2.82 14.31 -3.60
C SER A 236 -4.01 14.88 -4.40
N THR A 237 -5.22 14.74 -3.89
CA THR A 237 -6.43 15.17 -4.60
C THR A 237 -6.47 16.68 -4.80
N SER A 238 -6.20 17.47 -3.77
CA SER A 238 -6.19 18.93 -3.86
C SER A 238 -5.05 19.42 -4.77
N ILE A 239 -3.88 18.79 -4.69
CA ILE A 239 -2.74 19.13 -5.57
C ILE A 239 -3.11 18.90 -7.04
N ILE A 240 -3.70 17.74 -7.37
CA ILE A 240 -4.08 17.42 -8.75
C ILE A 240 -5.19 18.34 -9.26
N ILE A 241 -6.19 18.65 -8.43
CA ILE A 241 -7.25 19.62 -8.78
C ILE A 241 -6.65 20.98 -9.08
N GLY A 242 -5.75 21.51 -8.23
CA GLY A 242 -5.07 22.77 -8.48
C GLY A 242 -4.30 22.78 -9.79
N MET A 243 -3.62 21.69 -10.14
CA MET A 243 -2.95 21.53 -11.44
C MET A 243 -3.92 21.55 -12.62
N ILE A 244 -5.11 20.95 -12.48
CA ILE A 244 -6.15 20.99 -13.52
C ILE A 244 -6.65 22.43 -13.71
N GLU A 245 -6.96 23.14 -12.63
CA GLU A 245 -7.42 24.53 -12.64
C GLU A 245 -6.39 25.45 -13.28
N GLU A 246 -5.10 25.30 -12.92
CA GLU A 246 -4.00 26.05 -13.56
C GLU A 246 -3.99 25.85 -15.08
N LEU A 247 -4.09 24.60 -15.55
CA LEU A 247 -4.06 24.30 -16.99
C LEU A 247 -5.31 24.76 -17.74
N VAL A 248 -6.45 24.89 -17.06
CA VAL A 248 -7.68 25.44 -17.65
C VAL A 248 -7.61 26.96 -17.76
N ASN A 249 -7.12 27.64 -16.72
CA ASN A 249 -7.07 29.09 -16.66
C ASN A 249 -5.96 29.70 -17.53
N ASN A 250 -4.92 28.92 -17.89
CA ASN A 250 -3.82 29.36 -18.76
C ASN A 250 -4.08 29.09 -20.27
N LYS A 251 -5.32 28.81 -20.65
CA LYS A 251 -5.79 28.71 -22.03
C LYS A 251 -6.31 30.09 -22.50
#